data_d34f0db0173a46f5fc6ee884e3b8ce9f
#
_entry.id   d34f0db0173a46f5fc6ee884e3b8ce9f
#
_cell.length_a   1.000
_cell.length_b   1.000
_cell.length_c   1.000
_cell.angle_alpha   90.00
_cell.angle_beta   90.00
_cell.angle_gamma   90.00
#
_symmetry.space_group_name_H-M   'P 1'
#
loop_
_entity.id
_entity.type
_entity.pdbx_description
1 polymer ?
#
loop_
_entity_poly.entity_id
_entity_poly.type
_entity_poly.pdbx_seq_one_letter_code
_entity_poly.pdbx_strand_id
1 'polypeptide(L)'
;MILKTIKEDVRTARSKDPAATGALTVVLLYSGVHAVWGYRIAHALWARDFRFSARFLSQLVRLLTGVEIHPAAEIGRRLFIDHGDGVVIGETAEIGDDVLLYHGVTLGGDSMRREKRHPTLGDGVSVGANATLLGDITVGEAASVGAGSVVVDDVPPGVTVAGVPAERIDAPAESKRSHSG
;
A
#
# COMPACT_ATOMS: atom_id res chain seq x y z
N MET A 1 9.97 20.85 4.42
CA MET A 1 8.99 19.92 3.83
C MET A 1 9.24 18.48 4.28
N ILE A 2 10.40 17.90 4.08
CA ILE A 2 10.75 16.49 4.42
C ILE A 2 10.48 16.13 5.89
N LEU A 3 10.94 16.95 6.86
CA LEU A 3 10.71 16.69 8.29
C LEU A 3 9.22 16.65 8.70
N LYS A 4 8.36 17.39 8.00
CA LYS A 4 6.91 17.36 8.25
C LYS A 4 6.35 16.01 7.80
N THR A 5 6.74 15.53 6.63
CA THR A 5 6.32 14.24 6.08
C THR A 5 6.77 13.06 6.97
N ILE A 6 8.04 13.06 7.41
CA ILE A 6 8.55 12.04 8.34
C ILE A 6 7.73 12.00 9.65
N LYS A 7 7.42 13.17 10.22
CA LYS A 7 6.58 13.24 11.44
C LYS A 7 5.16 12.72 11.20
N GLU A 8 4.60 12.97 10.02
CA GLU A 8 3.28 12.45 9.63
C GLU A 8 3.32 10.93 9.50
N ASP A 9 4.29 10.37 8.77
CA ASP A 9 4.42 8.94 8.58
C ASP A 9 4.59 8.20 9.92
N VAL A 10 5.41 8.74 10.84
CA VAL A 10 5.57 8.18 12.19
C VAL A 10 4.27 8.25 13.01
N ARG A 11 3.50 9.35 12.90
CA ARG A 11 2.21 9.47 13.58
C ARG A 11 1.20 8.47 13.02
N THR A 12 1.16 8.34 11.69
CA THR A 12 0.27 7.40 11.00
C THR A 12 0.55 5.97 11.43
N ALA A 13 1.81 5.53 11.43
CA ALA A 13 2.20 4.21 11.90
C ALA A 13 1.74 3.97 13.35
N ARG A 14 1.97 4.93 14.25
CA ARG A 14 1.55 4.83 15.66
C ARG A 14 0.05 4.84 15.87
N SER A 15 -0.71 5.44 14.98
CA SER A 15 -2.19 5.47 15.07
C SER A 15 -2.83 4.22 14.49
N LYS A 16 -2.18 3.59 13.50
CA LYS A 16 -2.71 2.42 12.80
C LYS A 16 -2.21 1.09 13.39
N ASP A 17 -1.06 1.08 14.08
CA ASP A 17 -0.50 -0.11 14.72
C ASP A 17 -0.54 0.00 16.24
N PRO A 18 -1.41 -0.78 16.92
CA PRO A 18 -1.46 -0.84 18.39
C PRO A 18 -0.15 -1.33 19.06
N ALA A 19 0.71 -2.06 18.32
CA ALA A 19 2.00 -2.55 18.81
C ALA A 19 3.10 -1.48 18.78
N ALA A 20 2.85 -0.32 18.20
CA ALA A 20 3.82 0.77 18.11
C ALA A 20 4.03 1.47 19.46
N THR A 21 5.01 1.01 20.24
CA THR A 21 5.30 1.49 21.60
C THR A 21 5.87 2.90 21.66
N GLY A 22 6.41 3.44 20.56
CA GLY A 22 6.99 4.79 20.52
C GLY A 22 7.50 5.23 19.17
N ALA A 23 7.75 6.54 19.03
CA ALA A 23 8.25 7.10 17.78
C ALA A 23 9.63 6.54 17.39
N LEU A 24 10.49 6.30 18.35
CA LEU A 24 11.84 5.74 18.10
C LEU A 24 11.76 4.31 17.55
N THR A 25 10.84 3.48 18.08
CA THR A 25 10.57 2.14 17.57
C THR A 25 10.16 2.18 16.10
N VAL A 26 9.21 3.07 15.75
CA VAL A 26 8.76 3.23 14.35
C VAL A 26 9.92 3.67 13.45
N VAL A 27 10.68 4.69 13.87
CA VAL A 27 11.80 5.24 13.07
C VAL A 27 12.89 4.21 12.82
N LEU A 28 13.17 3.32 13.76
CA LEU A 28 14.30 2.39 13.67
C LEU A 28 13.93 1.00 13.17
N LEU A 29 12.68 0.53 13.39
CA LEU A 29 12.33 -0.87 13.21
C LEU A 29 11.21 -1.15 12.18
N TYR A 30 10.54 -0.13 11.66
CA TYR A 30 9.43 -0.32 10.74
C TYR A 30 9.91 -0.31 9.28
N SER A 31 10.06 -1.48 8.70
CA SER A 31 10.52 -1.67 7.31
C SER A 31 9.63 -0.95 6.30
N GLY A 32 8.31 -0.98 6.47
CA GLY A 32 7.36 -0.29 5.59
C GLY A 32 7.54 1.23 5.61
N VAL A 33 7.85 1.83 6.76
CA VAL A 33 8.15 3.26 6.87
C VAL A 33 9.46 3.61 6.14
N HIS A 34 10.50 2.78 6.31
CA HIS A 34 11.76 2.94 5.59
C HIS A 34 11.58 2.82 4.08
N ALA A 35 10.74 1.87 3.63
CA ALA A 35 10.42 1.67 2.22
C ALA A 35 9.75 2.91 1.60
N VAL A 36 8.76 3.51 2.29
CA VAL A 36 8.10 4.74 1.84
C VAL A 36 9.08 5.91 1.78
N TRP A 37 9.98 6.05 2.76
CA TRP A 37 11.00 7.12 2.71
C TRP A 37 12.00 6.92 1.58
N GLY A 38 12.46 5.69 1.38
CA GLY A 38 13.35 5.34 0.26
C GLY A 38 12.69 5.59 -1.09
N TYR A 39 11.42 5.20 -1.22
CA TYR A 39 10.61 5.50 -2.40
C TYR A 39 10.53 7.02 -2.69
N ARG A 40 10.24 7.86 -1.69
CA ARG A 40 10.15 9.33 -1.91
C ARG A 40 11.42 9.92 -2.49
N ILE A 41 12.60 9.40 -2.08
CA ILE A 41 13.90 9.82 -2.63
C ILE A 41 14.05 9.28 -4.07
N ALA A 42 13.74 8.01 -4.29
CA ALA A 42 13.80 7.38 -5.62
C ALA A 42 12.86 8.07 -6.62
N HIS A 43 11.63 8.39 -6.18
CA HIS A 43 10.64 9.13 -6.98
C HIS A 43 11.14 10.54 -7.34
N ALA A 44 11.76 11.25 -6.40
CA ALA A 44 12.36 12.57 -6.66
C ALA A 44 13.51 12.53 -7.68
N LEU A 45 14.29 11.45 -7.72
CA LEU A 45 15.30 11.20 -8.74
C LEU A 45 14.64 10.86 -10.08
N TRP A 46 13.59 10.04 -10.06
CA TRP A 46 12.82 9.68 -11.25
C TRP A 46 12.19 10.90 -11.91
N ALA A 47 11.57 11.78 -11.14
CA ALA A 47 10.97 13.02 -11.62
C ALA A 47 11.99 14.02 -12.23
N ARG A 48 13.28 13.85 -11.94
CA ARG A 48 14.39 14.62 -12.52
C ARG A 48 15.12 13.89 -13.65
N ASP A 49 14.54 12.81 -14.15
CA ASP A 49 15.06 11.96 -15.23
C ASP A 49 16.35 11.17 -14.89
N PHE A 50 16.72 11.08 -13.62
CA PHE A 50 17.80 10.20 -13.16
C PHE A 50 17.31 8.74 -13.04
N ARG A 51 16.82 8.17 -14.15
CA ARG A 51 16.12 6.88 -14.19
C ARG A 51 16.93 5.72 -13.60
N PHE A 52 18.21 5.59 -14.00
CA PHE A 52 19.08 4.54 -13.49
C PHE A 52 19.28 4.64 -11.98
N SER A 53 19.63 5.84 -11.48
CA SER A 53 19.85 6.06 -10.05
C SER A 53 18.59 5.82 -9.22
N ALA A 54 17.41 6.22 -9.73
CA ALA A 54 16.12 5.97 -9.10
C ALA A 54 15.84 4.47 -8.99
N ARG A 55 16.04 3.70 -10.07
CA ARG A 55 15.87 2.25 -10.08
C ARG A 55 16.88 1.53 -9.18
N PHE A 56 18.14 1.96 -9.21
CA PHE A 56 19.17 1.39 -8.36
C PHE A 56 18.83 1.59 -6.86
N LEU A 57 18.42 2.81 -6.47
CA LEU A 57 18.00 3.09 -5.10
C LEU A 57 16.77 2.27 -4.71
N SER A 58 15.77 2.16 -5.59
CA SER A 58 14.57 1.35 -5.38
C SER A 58 14.92 -0.13 -5.10
N GLN A 59 15.88 -0.72 -5.83
CA GLN A 59 16.32 -2.10 -5.59
C GLN A 59 17.11 -2.24 -4.28
N LEU A 60 17.91 -1.24 -3.91
CA LEU A 60 18.59 -1.23 -2.61
C LEU A 60 17.58 -1.17 -1.44
N VAL A 61 16.57 -0.32 -1.56
CA VAL A 61 15.48 -0.23 -0.56
C VAL A 61 14.74 -1.56 -0.45
N ARG A 62 14.41 -2.20 -1.58
CA ARG A 62 13.80 -3.53 -1.59
C ARG A 62 14.68 -4.56 -0.85
N LEU A 63 15.98 -4.59 -1.12
CA LEU A 63 16.91 -5.51 -0.45
C LEU A 63 16.91 -5.34 1.07
N LEU A 64 16.77 -4.11 1.55
CA LEU A 64 16.83 -3.78 2.98
C LEU A 64 15.47 -3.93 3.70
N THR A 65 14.37 -3.79 2.98
CA THR A 65 13.01 -3.69 3.58
C THR A 65 12.07 -4.83 3.20
N GLY A 66 12.39 -5.60 2.16
CA GLY A 66 11.47 -6.59 1.57
C GLY A 66 10.35 -5.97 0.72
N VAL A 67 10.29 -4.64 0.58
CA VAL A 67 9.23 -3.91 -0.12
C VAL A 67 9.74 -3.38 -1.46
N GLU A 68 9.10 -3.74 -2.55
CA GLU A 68 9.38 -3.18 -3.88
C GLU A 68 8.40 -2.10 -4.25
N ILE A 69 8.88 -0.87 -4.45
CA ILE A 69 8.08 0.23 -4.98
C ILE A 69 8.78 0.77 -6.22
N HIS A 70 8.07 0.75 -7.35
CA HIS A 70 8.61 1.35 -8.57
C HIS A 70 8.69 2.87 -8.42
N PRO A 71 9.82 3.54 -8.74
CA PRO A 71 9.99 4.97 -8.51
C PRO A 71 9.07 5.87 -9.36
N ALA A 72 8.42 5.32 -10.39
CA ALA A 72 7.41 6.04 -11.18
C ALA A 72 6.01 6.01 -10.58
N ALA A 73 5.72 5.13 -9.64
CA ALA A 73 4.42 5.07 -8.98
C ALA A 73 4.07 6.44 -8.35
N GLU A 74 2.80 6.77 -8.33
CA GLU A 74 2.28 7.99 -7.71
C GLU A 74 1.69 7.64 -6.34
N ILE A 75 2.27 8.15 -5.27
CA ILE A 75 1.84 7.80 -3.90
C ILE A 75 1.57 9.07 -3.09
N GLY A 76 0.36 9.17 -2.60
CA GLY A 76 -0.12 10.23 -1.73
C GLY A 76 0.55 10.23 -0.35
N ARG A 77 -0.11 10.85 0.61
CA ARG A 77 0.41 11.04 1.97
C ARG A 77 -0.10 9.95 2.90
N ARG A 78 0.67 9.68 3.97
CA ARG A 78 0.25 8.79 5.06
C ARG A 78 -0.02 7.34 4.60
N LEU A 79 0.63 6.89 3.51
CA LEU A 79 0.67 5.48 3.20
C LEU A 79 1.33 4.74 4.36
N PHE A 80 0.63 3.76 4.92
CA PHE A 80 1.18 2.86 5.92
C PHE A 80 1.25 1.43 5.37
N ILE A 81 2.46 0.87 5.35
CA ILE A 81 2.71 -0.51 4.96
C ILE A 81 3.05 -1.27 6.24
N ASP A 82 2.13 -2.15 6.65
CA ASP A 82 2.28 -2.94 7.86
C ASP A 82 3.03 -4.25 7.57
N HIS A 83 4.06 -4.54 8.38
CA HIS A 83 5.06 -5.60 8.18
C HIS A 83 5.91 -5.43 6.92
N GLY A 84 5.32 -5.29 5.76
CA GLY A 84 5.90 -4.86 4.49
C GLY A 84 6.53 -5.97 3.64
N ASP A 85 6.97 -7.08 4.21
CA ASP A 85 7.66 -8.13 3.45
C ASP A 85 6.81 -8.64 2.28
N GLY A 86 7.42 -8.71 1.09
CA GLY A 86 6.76 -9.18 -0.13
C GLY A 86 5.78 -8.19 -0.79
N VAL A 87 5.66 -6.96 -0.31
CA VAL A 87 4.83 -5.95 -1.00
C VAL A 87 5.49 -5.54 -2.31
N VAL A 88 4.68 -5.47 -3.39
CA VAL A 88 5.10 -5.00 -4.72
C VAL A 88 4.14 -3.95 -5.24
N ILE A 89 4.66 -2.75 -5.53
CA ILE A 89 3.91 -1.63 -6.13
C ILE A 89 4.51 -1.32 -7.50
N GLY A 90 3.71 -1.56 -8.56
CA GLY A 90 4.14 -1.46 -9.95
C GLY A 90 4.25 -0.02 -10.48
N GLU A 91 4.79 0.10 -11.69
CA GLU A 91 5.23 1.35 -12.33
C GLU A 91 4.13 2.42 -12.45
N THR A 92 2.93 2.04 -12.86
CA THR A 92 1.81 2.96 -13.10
C THR A 92 0.74 2.89 -12.01
N ALA A 93 1.09 2.34 -10.83
CA ALA A 93 0.19 2.35 -9.69
C ALA A 93 0.00 3.77 -9.15
N GLU A 94 -1.24 4.07 -8.77
CA GLU A 94 -1.61 5.33 -8.12
C GLU A 94 -2.24 5.00 -6.77
N ILE A 95 -1.77 5.67 -5.72
CA ILE A 95 -2.22 5.43 -4.34
C ILE A 95 -2.58 6.77 -3.70
N GLY A 96 -3.80 6.90 -3.24
CA GLY A 96 -4.30 8.08 -2.55
C GLY A 96 -3.70 8.28 -1.15
N ASP A 97 -4.32 9.15 -0.40
CA ASP A 97 -3.94 9.48 0.98
C ASP A 97 -4.49 8.44 1.98
N ASP A 98 -3.81 8.26 3.12
CA ASP A 98 -4.25 7.42 4.24
C ASP A 98 -4.43 5.92 3.95
N VAL A 99 -3.88 5.42 2.86
CA VAL A 99 -3.98 4.02 2.46
C VAL A 99 -3.21 3.11 3.43
N LEU A 100 -3.75 1.91 3.66
CA LEU A 100 -3.14 0.84 4.45
C LEU A 100 -2.90 -0.38 3.57
N LEU A 101 -1.66 -0.83 3.49
CA LEU A 101 -1.29 -2.10 2.85
C LEU A 101 -0.66 -3.05 3.87
N TYR A 102 -1.06 -4.30 3.85
CA TYR A 102 -0.39 -5.35 4.62
C TYR A 102 0.69 -6.04 3.79
N HIS A 103 1.50 -6.88 4.44
CA HIS A 103 2.55 -7.68 3.80
C HIS A 103 2.02 -8.50 2.62
N GLY A 104 2.88 -8.78 1.65
CA GLY A 104 2.58 -9.62 0.49
C GLY A 104 1.58 -9.00 -0.51
N VAL A 105 1.12 -7.78 -0.30
CA VAL A 105 0.21 -7.10 -1.25
C VAL A 105 0.93 -6.82 -2.57
N THR A 106 0.27 -7.17 -3.68
CA THR A 106 0.75 -6.86 -5.03
C THR A 106 -0.21 -5.93 -5.75
N LEU A 107 0.29 -4.77 -6.19
CA LEU A 107 -0.35 -3.90 -7.16
C LEU A 107 0.33 -4.14 -8.52
N GLY A 108 -0.16 -5.13 -9.25
CA GLY A 108 0.45 -5.69 -10.45
C GLY A 108 -0.18 -5.22 -11.75
N GLY A 109 0.59 -5.34 -12.84
CA GLY A 109 0.09 -5.07 -14.19
C GLY A 109 -0.41 -6.33 -14.88
N ASP A 110 -1.36 -6.16 -15.78
CA ASP A 110 -1.95 -7.21 -16.62
C ASP A 110 -1.54 -7.10 -18.10
N SER A 111 -0.79 -6.04 -18.46
CA SER A 111 -0.37 -5.74 -19.82
C SER A 111 1.15 -5.59 -19.92
N MET A 112 1.72 -6.02 -21.08
CA MET A 112 3.12 -5.80 -21.44
C MET A 112 3.35 -4.49 -22.21
N ARG A 113 2.32 -3.71 -22.43
CA ARG A 113 2.41 -2.42 -23.13
C ARG A 113 2.83 -1.30 -22.19
N ARG A 114 3.36 -0.22 -22.76
CA ARG A 114 3.68 1.02 -22.02
C ARG A 114 2.44 1.91 -21.90
N GLU A 115 1.53 1.48 -21.02
CA GLU A 115 0.25 2.16 -20.75
C GLU A 115 -0.04 2.10 -19.25
N LYS A 116 -1.10 2.75 -18.80
CA LYS A 116 -1.66 2.53 -17.47
C LYS A 116 -2.09 1.07 -17.39
N ARG A 117 -1.52 0.31 -16.43
CA ARG A 117 -1.72 -1.14 -16.30
C ARG A 117 -1.64 -1.65 -14.87
N HIS A 118 -1.54 -0.73 -13.91
CA HIS A 118 -1.50 -1.06 -12.48
C HIS A 118 -2.64 -0.35 -11.77
N PRO A 119 -3.10 -0.88 -10.61
CA PRO A 119 -4.25 -0.36 -9.89
C PRO A 119 -4.13 1.09 -9.45
N THR A 120 -5.29 1.74 -9.34
CA THR A 120 -5.50 3.01 -8.66
C THR A 120 -6.26 2.76 -7.37
N LEU A 121 -5.70 3.18 -6.24
CA LEU A 121 -6.33 3.11 -4.92
C LEU A 121 -6.76 4.51 -4.47
N GLY A 122 -8.04 4.68 -4.16
CA GLY A 122 -8.57 5.90 -3.57
C GLY A 122 -8.09 6.14 -2.14
N ASP A 123 -8.45 7.29 -1.58
CA ASP A 123 -8.10 7.66 -0.21
C ASP A 123 -8.68 6.67 0.81
N GLY A 124 -7.94 6.37 1.85
CA GLY A 124 -8.40 5.52 2.94
C GLY A 124 -8.62 4.04 2.61
N VAL A 125 -8.22 3.59 1.43
CA VAL A 125 -8.31 2.17 1.04
C VAL A 125 -7.46 1.30 1.97
N SER A 126 -8.00 0.12 2.32
CA SER A 126 -7.30 -0.89 3.11
C SER A 126 -7.17 -2.19 2.31
N VAL A 127 -5.95 -2.71 2.18
CA VAL A 127 -5.66 -3.95 1.43
C VAL A 127 -5.05 -4.98 2.36
N GLY A 128 -5.76 -6.07 2.56
CA GLY A 128 -5.37 -7.18 3.44
C GLY A 128 -4.16 -7.96 2.95
N ALA A 129 -3.53 -8.69 3.88
CA ALA A 129 -2.29 -9.42 3.63
C ALA A 129 -2.41 -10.40 2.45
N ASN A 130 -1.36 -10.45 1.62
CA ASN A 130 -1.26 -11.32 0.44
C ASN A 130 -2.36 -11.10 -0.62
N ALA A 131 -3.08 -9.99 -0.59
CA ALA A 131 -4.01 -9.66 -1.66
C ALA A 131 -3.26 -9.24 -2.94
N THR A 132 -3.80 -9.64 -4.09
CA THR A 132 -3.24 -9.34 -5.41
C THR A 132 -4.27 -8.56 -6.22
N LEU A 133 -3.92 -7.34 -6.60
CA LEU A 133 -4.74 -6.46 -7.42
C LEU A 133 -4.06 -6.34 -8.79
N LEU A 134 -4.77 -6.63 -9.87
CA LEU A 134 -4.17 -6.73 -11.21
C LEU A 134 -4.90 -5.85 -12.22
N GLY A 135 -4.13 -5.12 -13.01
CA GLY A 135 -4.64 -4.36 -14.13
C GLY A 135 -4.92 -2.90 -13.82
N ASP A 136 -5.43 -2.19 -14.83
CA ASP A 136 -5.88 -0.81 -14.71
C ASP A 136 -7.28 -0.76 -14.08
N ILE A 137 -7.36 -1.15 -12.82
CA ILE A 137 -8.57 -1.16 -12.01
C ILE A 137 -8.56 -0.03 -10.98
N THR A 138 -9.74 0.41 -10.57
CA THR A 138 -9.91 1.41 -9.52
C THR A 138 -10.53 0.79 -8.27
N VAL A 139 -9.85 0.93 -7.14
CA VAL A 139 -10.42 0.65 -5.81
C VAL A 139 -10.84 1.97 -5.19
N GLY A 140 -12.14 2.17 -5.04
CA GLY A 140 -12.74 3.43 -4.61
C GLY A 140 -12.39 3.81 -3.18
N GLU A 141 -12.59 5.10 -2.84
CA GLU A 141 -12.32 5.67 -1.52
C GLU A 141 -12.91 4.82 -0.38
N ALA A 142 -12.14 4.63 0.69
CA ALA A 142 -12.52 3.86 1.88
C ALA A 142 -12.96 2.41 1.62
N ALA A 143 -12.71 1.86 0.43
CA ALA A 143 -12.96 0.45 0.16
C ALA A 143 -11.96 -0.45 0.88
N SER A 144 -12.33 -1.70 1.09
CA SER A 144 -11.50 -2.71 1.75
C SER A 144 -11.36 -3.96 0.91
N VAL A 145 -10.14 -4.49 0.83
CA VAL A 145 -9.83 -5.75 0.17
C VAL A 145 -9.41 -6.78 1.21
N GLY A 146 -10.11 -7.90 1.27
CA GLY A 146 -9.82 -9.00 2.19
C GLY A 146 -8.45 -9.64 1.94
N ALA A 147 -7.87 -10.23 3.00
CA ALA A 147 -6.59 -10.93 2.88
C ALA A 147 -6.68 -12.11 1.89
N GLY A 148 -5.61 -12.34 1.11
CA GLY A 148 -5.52 -13.42 0.12
C GLY A 148 -6.44 -13.27 -1.09
N SER A 149 -7.07 -12.13 -1.28
CA SER A 149 -7.99 -11.88 -2.39
C SER A 149 -7.27 -11.59 -3.70
N VAL A 150 -7.92 -11.91 -4.81
CA VAL A 150 -7.46 -11.52 -6.16
C VAL A 150 -8.50 -10.61 -6.78
N VAL A 151 -8.16 -9.32 -6.93
CA VAL A 151 -9.04 -8.29 -7.49
C VAL A 151 -8.63 -7.99 -8.92
N VAL A 152 -9.56 -8.14 -9.85
CA VAL A 152 -9.37 -7.93 -11.29
C VAL A 152 -10.42 -7.00 -11.91
N ASP A 153 -11.34 -6.50 -11.10
CA ASP A 153 -12.40 -5.57 -11.49
C ASP A 153 -12.44 -4.37 -10.53
N ASP A 154 -13.07 -3.29 -10.96
CA ASP A 154 -13.25 -2.09 -10.15
C ASP A 154 -14.03 -2.37 -8.86
N VAL A 155 -13.61 -1.75 -7.77
CA VAL A 155 -14.27 -1.82 -6.46
C VAL A 155 -14.90 -0.47 -6.14
N PRO A 156 -16.21 -0.38 -5.95
CA PRO A 156 -16.88 0.88 -5.58
C PRO A 156 -16.41 1.43 -4.23
N PRO A 157 -16.52 2.76 -3.99
CA PRO A 157 -16.18 3.36 -2.70
C PRO A 157 -16.92 2.73 -1.52
N GLY A 158 -16.23 2.55 -0.40
CA GLY A 158 -16.78 2.02 0.86
C GLY A 158 -17.18 0.55 0.82
N VAL A 159 -16.93 -0.16 -0.27
CA VAL A 159 -17.27 -1.58 -0.42
C VAL A 159 -16.14 -2.46 0.10
N THR A 160 -16.49 -3.58 0.71
CA THR A 160 -15.54 -4.64 1.03
C THR A 160 -15.65 -5.76 0.00
N VAL A 161 -14.50 -6.18 -0.54
CA VAL A 161 -14.40 -7.33 -1.45
C VAL A 161 -13.45 -8.39 -0.90
N ALA A 162 -13.73 -9.67 -1.15
CA ALA A 162 -12.84 -10.76 -0.76
C ALA A 162 -13.02 -11.99 -1.64
N GLY A 163 -12.01 -12.85 -1.66
CA GLY A 163 -12.03 -14.13 -2.40
C GLY A 163 -11.19 -14.13 -3.67
N VAL A 164 -11.27 -15.23 -4.47
CA VAL A 164 -10.53 -15.46 -5.72
C VAL A 164 -11.48 -16.04 -6.78
N PRO A 165 -11.94 -15.23 -7.76
CA PRO A 165 -11.80 -13.77 -7.82
C PRO A 165 -12.52 -13.09 -6.65
N ALA A 166 -12.12 -11.83 -6.36
CA ALA A 166 -12.71 -11.10 -5.26
C ALA A 166 -14.13 -10.63 -5.63
N GLU A 167 -15.07 -10.91 -4.75
CA GLU A 167 -16.45 -10.49 -4.88
C GLU A 167 -16.84 -9.62 -3.69
N ARG A 168 -17.87 -8.79 -3.86
CA ARG A 168 -18.43 -7.98 -2.78
C ARG A 168 -18.91 -8.88 -1.66
N ILE A 169 -18.48 -8.56 -0.44
CA ILE A 169 -19.02 -9.15 0.77
C ILE A 169 -19.86 -8.12 1.51
N ASP A 170 -21.11 -8.47 1.80
CA ASP A 170 -21.93 -7.66 2.70
C ASP A 170 -21.32 -7.74 4.10
N ALA A 171 -21.25 -6.59 4.79
CA ALA A 171 -20.81 -6.58 6.19
C ALA A 171 -21.68 -7.61 6.95
N PRO A 172 -21.09 -8.54 7.73
CA PRO A 172 -21.88 -9.45 8.53
C PRO A 172 -22.84 -8.59 9.37
N ALA A 173 -24.15 -8.84 9.27
CA ALA A 173 -25.09 -8.27 10.20
C ALA A 173 -24.52 -8.52 11.61
N GLU A 174 -24.37 -7.46 12.43
CA GLU A 174 -23.73 -7.51 13.76
C GLU A 174 -24.15 -8.77 14.49
N SER A 175 -23.31 -9.78 14.49
CA SER A 175 -23.53 -10.95 15.33
C SER A 175 -23.39 -10.45 16.75
N LYS A 176 -24.52 -10.22 17.41
CA LYS A 176 -24.59 -10.04 18.86
C LYS A 176 -23.87 -11.24 19.50
N ARG A 177 -22.58 -11.11 19.74
CA ARG A 177 -21.89 -12.01 20.66
C ARG A 177 -22.44 -11.69 22.04
N SER A 178 -23.54 -12.37 22.38
CA SER A 178 -23.99 -12.46 23.77
C SER A 178 -22.90 -13.17 24.55
N HIS A 179 -22.12 -12.44 25.29
CA HIS A 179 -21.32 -13.01 26.36
C HIS A 179 -22.33 -13.34 27.47
N SER A 180 -22.81 -14.57 27.46
CA SER A 180 -23.48 -15.15 28.60
C SER A 180 -22.50 -16.12 29.30
N GLY A 181 -22.21 -15.83 30.54
CA GLY A 181 -21.54 -16.76 31.48
C GLY A 181 -20.26 -16.23 32.06
#